data_87f049dd48db39dcb9dd861aa78939ee
#
_entry.id   87f049dd48db39dcb9dd861aa78939ee
#
_cell.length_a   1.000
_cell.length_b   1.000
_cell.length_c   1.000
_cell.angle_alpha   90.00
_cell.angle_beta   90.00
_cell.angle_gamma   90.00
#
_symmetry.space_group_name_H-M   'P 1'
#
loop_
_entity.id
_entity.type
_entity.pdbx_description
1 polymer ?
#
loop_
_entity_poly.entity_id
_entity_poly.type
_entity_poly.pdbx_seq_one_letter_code
_entity_poly.pdbx_strand_id
1 'polypeptide(L)'
;MPECLDDPHPESAKTKNDLLLQIAALESDIAQTQAVLLKQQEERRRLHSQLNSLSPINQLPPEIKTEIFHRTLGPLANSKFIEEGETPFFLGKICQSFRYFVWSTPVLWTTIRLWLIKARYEAQTDLLRDWLSRTANYPISFSLDTIEGPTSWISHPPVEILNLLASFSAQWKEVRFIFPDTAYQCFDANPGVKNSLPLLTAATAYLTIEEQLDLSMAPQLSVLHLDNFNLLDILAPWHQLQELSIDSCIMDDIRRILSNAPQIIRCTFKEIDREMPEDPLDIQLFHQQVSVLEHLEYLELDFYAIYSESNWILEQVKFPSLREVSLTGPFESMPEEAFLLQIVKPFRSSKLLELFTFHNRRKNSDNGVLTRVLECIPSVKVLSLDFCEESSGNEFFSEELLKRLYPPHADILLPNLQHFTYCGPTSLTEHSHLFRDVLVYRFRQCDLRQVAVDSERTVSRIQSVDVMSLSPFVISPDIQEELDTLRYDGLQLSMTDFT
;
A
#
# COMPACT_ATOMS: atom_id res chain seq x y z
N MET A 1 -19.00 -66.31 67.08
CA MET A 1 -18.26 -66.98 66.00
C MET A 1 -17.36 -65.95 65.36
N PRO A 2 -16.02 -65.99 65.53
CA PRO A 2 -15.12 -65.10 64.85
C PRO A 2 -14.76 -65.65 63.44
N GLU A 3 -14.95 -64.81 62.41
CA GLU A 3 -14.51 -65.08 61.05
C GLU A 3 -13.00 -65.20 60.99
N CYS A 4 -12.55 -66.35 60.47
CA CYS A 4 -11.15 -66.58 60.14
C CYS A 4 -10.74 -65.65 59.01
N LEU A 5 -9.80 -64.73 59.29
CA LEU A 5 -9.04 -64.05 58.29
C LEU A 5 -8.11 -65.05 57.60
N ASP A 6 -8.38 -65.39 56.35
CA ASP A 6 -7.50 -66.22 55.53
C ASP A 6 -6.18 -65.46 55.35
N ASP A 7 -5.12 -66.03 55.93
CA ASP A 7 -3.72 -65.60 55.63
C ASP A 7 -3.42 -65.79 54.15
N PRO A 8 -2.83 -64.87 53.48
CA PRO A 8 -2.51 -65.02 52.09
C PRO A 8 -1.49 -66.14 51.86
N HIS A 9 -1.87 -67.10 51.00
CA HIS A 9 -1.06 -68.24 50.62
C HIS A 9 0.38 -67.83 50.32
N PRO A 10 1.41 -68.52 50.86
CA PRO A 10 2.82 -68.17 50.70
C PRO A 10 3.32 -68.20 49.25
N GLU A 11 2.65 -68.88 48.35
CA GLU A 11 2.93 -68.87 46.91
C GLU A 11 2.54 -67.54 46.24
N SER A 12 1.48 -66.86 46.67
CA SER A 12 1.05 -65.57 46.16
C SER A 12 2.06 -64.46 46.57
N ALA A 13 2.66 -64.56 47.74
CA ALA A 13 3.68 -63.62 48.20
C ALA A 13 5.00 -63.76 47.43
N LYS A 14 5.40 -64.99 47.08
CA LYS A 14 6.56 -65.25 46.21
C LYS A 14 6.36 -64.67 44.81
N THR A 15 5.23 -64.89 44.16
CA THR A 15 4.90 -64.37 42.83
C THR A 15 4.89 -62.87 42.82
N LYS A 16 4.36 -62.21 43.84
CA LYS A 16 4.39 -60.73 43.95
C LYS A 16 5.81 -60.17 44.06
N ASN A 17 6.65 -60.78 44.86
CA ASN A 17 8.06 -60.35 45.00
C ASN A 17 8.87 -60.56 43.73
N ASP A 18 8.64 -61.66 43.00
CA ASP A 18 9.28 -61.91 41.71
C ASP A 18 8.90 -60.88 40.65
N LEU A 19 7.60 -60.49 40.62
CA LEU A 19 7.13 -59.43 39.74
C LEU A 19 7.71 -58.06 40.08
N LEU A 20 7.82 -57.72 41.35
CA LEU A 20 8.48 -56.49 41.83
C LEU A 20 9.96 -56.42 41.44
N LEU A 21 10.68 -57.54 41.56
CA LEU A 21 12.07 -57.63 41.14
C LEU A 21 12.20 -57.48 39.60
N GLN A 22 11.33 -58.07 38.85
CA GLN A 22 11.27 -57.90 37.36
C GLN A 22 10.97 -56.43 36.96
N ILE A 23 10.00 -55.80 37.64
CA ILE A 23 9.70 -54.37 37.40
C ILE A 23 10.91 -53.50 37.72
N ALA A 24 11.57 -53.72 38.88
CA ALA A 24 12.76 -52.95 39.24
C ALA A 24 13.94 -53.16 38.28
N ALA A 25 14.12 -54.35 37.75
CA ALA A 25 15.12 -54.63 36.72
C ALA A 25 14.80 -53.90 35.39
N LEU A 26 13.53 -53.91 34.94
CA LEU A 26 13.07 -53.18 33.75
C LEU A 26 13.22 -51.67 33.94
N GLU A 27 12.86 -51.14 35.09
CA GLU A 27 13.04 -49.71 35.42
C GLU A 27 14.52 -49.30 35.34
N SER A 28 15.43 -50.17 35.83
CA SER A 28 16.88 -49.94 35.74
C SER A 28 17.36 -49.94 34.27
N ASP A 29 16.90 -50.90 33.45
CA ASP A 29 17.22 -51.01 32.06
C ASP A 29 16.68 -49.81 31.25
N ILE A 30 15.45 -49.36 31.56
CA ILE A 30 14.89 -48.14 31.00
C ILE A 30 15.75 -46.93 31.34
N ALA A 31 16.13 -46.74 32.58
CA ALA A 31 16.96 -45.63 33.01
C ALA A 31 18.33 -45.66 32.30
N GLN A 32 18.94 -46.83 32.16
CA GLN A 32 20.22 -47.00 31.47
C GLN A 32 20.07 -46.64 29.95
N THR A 33 19.04 -47.14 29.34
CA THR A 33 18.73 -46.87 27.91
C THR A 33 18.48 -45.38 27.69
N GLN A 34 17.71 -44.73 28.57
CA GLN A 34 17.49 -43.29 28.54
C GLN A 34 18.80 -42.50 28.68
N ALA A 35 19.70 -42.90 29.56
CA ALA A 35 21.01 -42.25 29.72
C ALA A 35 21.86 -42.36 28.43
N VAL A 36 21.87 -43.54 27.81
CA VAL A 36 22.54 -43.73 26.49
C VAL A 36 21.95 -42.89 25.42
N LEU A 37 20.61 -42.84 25.33
CA LEU A 37 19.89 -42.04 24.38
C LEU A 37 20.21 -40.54 24.52
N LEU A 38 20.20 -40.01 25.74
CA LEU A 38 20.59 -38.62 26.07
C LEU A 38 22.03 -38.33 25.60
N LYS A 39 22.98 -39.21 25.86
CA LYS A 39 24.34 -39.06 25.39
C LYS A 39 24.47 -39.03 23.87
N GLN A 40 23.77 -39.89 23.19
CA GLN A 40 23.74 -39.92 21.73
C GLN A 40 23.08 -38.66 21.13
N GLN A 41 22.01 -38.17 21.75
CA GLN A 41 21.35 -36.93 21.38
C GLN A 41 22.29 -35.73 21.54
N GLU A 42 23.07 -35.68 22.61
CA GLU A 42 24.04 -34.59 22.83
C GLU A 42 25.18 -34.62 21.80
N GLU A 43 25.71 -35.80 21.51
CA GLU A 43 26.75 -35.97 20.47
C GLU A 43 26.20 -35.58 19.10
N ARG A 44 24.96 -35.95 18.76
CA ARG A 44 24.28 -35.52 17.53
C ARG A 44 24.15 -34.00 17.47
N ARG A 45 23.75 -33.34 18.57
CA ARG A 45 23.69 -31.87 18.63
C ARG A 45 25.05 -31.24 18.38
N ARG A 46 26.08 -31.77 18.97
CA ARG A 46 27.48 -31.32 18.80
C ARG A 46 27.93 -31.39 17.35
N LEU A 47 27.68 -32.53 16.68
CA LEU A 47 28.01 -32.72 15.27
C LEU A 47 27.20 -31.78 14.33
N HIS A 48 25.93 -31.60 14.62
CA HIS A 48 25.13 -30.60 13.88
C HIS A 48 25.65 -29.16 14.08
N SER A 49 26.10 -28.80 15.30
CA SER A 49 26.68 -27.50 15.54
C SER A 49 27.97 -27.28 14.74
N GLN A 50 28.85 -28.30 14.69
CA GLN A 50 30.05 -28.27 13.85
C GLN A 50 29.70 -28.14 12.35
N LEU A 51 28.74 -28.92 11.84
CA LEU A 51 28.30 -28.84 10.46
C LEU A 51 27.75 -27.44 10.13
N ASN A 52 26.93 -26.88 11.02
CA ASN A 52 26.39 -25.52 10.85
C ASN A 52 27.48 -24.45 10.84
N SER A 53 28.57 -24.62 11.61
CA SER A 53 29.69 -23.66 11.61
C SER A 53 30.43 -23.61 10.25
N LEU A 54 30.35 -24.68 9.46
CA LEU A 54 30.92 -24.74 8.12
C LEU A 54 29.99 -24.15 7.04
N SER A 55 28.75 -23.81 7.40
CA SER A 55 27.81 -23.19 6.46
C SER A 55 28.32 -21.81 6.02
N PRO A 56 28.28 -21.48 4.70
CA PRO A 56 28.77 -20.21 4.16
C PRO A 56 28.17 -18.98 4.86
N ILE A 57 26.89 -19.02 5.22
CA ILE A 57 26.23 -17.91 5.92
C ILE A 57 26.83 -17.65 7.32
N ASN A 58 27.31 -18.70 8.01
CA ASN A 58 27.94 -18.55 9.32
C ASN A 58 29.38 -18.00 9.24
N GLN A 59 29.99 -18.07 8.07
CA GLN A 59 31.31 -17.52 7.79
C GLN A 59 31.29 -16.06 7.37
N LEU A 60 30.09 -15.50 7.05
CA LEU A 60 29.95 -14.10 6.66
C LEU A 60 30.25 -13.18 7.84
N PRO A 61 30.77 -11.98 7.58
CA PRO A 61 30.91 -10.92 8.59
C PRO A 61 29.55 -10.61 9.27
N PRO A 62 29.56 -10.23 10.56
CA PRO A 62 28.32 -9.90 11.28
C PRO A 62 27.45 -8.87 10.57
N GLU A 63 28.05 -7.87 9.92
CA GLU A 63 27.37 -6.80 9.22
C GLU A 63 26.56 -7.35 8.03
N ILE A 64 27.16 -8.23 7.26
CA ILE A 64 26.51 -8.86 6.09
C ILE A 64 25.38 -9.80 6.55
N LYS A 65 25.61 -10.56 7.63
CA LYS A 65 24.54 -11.40 8.22
C LYS A 65 23.37 -10.54 8.70
N THR A 66 23.67 -9.43 9.35
CA THR A 66 22.66 -8.49 9.85
C THR A 66 21.82 -7.97 8.70
N GLU A 67 22.45 -7.55 7.60
CA GLU A 67 21.74 -7.04 6.41
C GLU A 67 20.86 -8.12 5.76
N ILE A 68 21.38 -9.34 5.60
CA ILE A 68 20.60 -10.47 5.07
C ILE A 68 19.38 -10.76 5.95
N PHE A 69 19.57 -10.83 7.27
CA PHE A 69 18.49 -11.11 8.20
C PHE A 69 17.47 -9.96 8.27
N HIS A 70 17.94 -8.73 8.25
CA HIS A 70 17.07 -7.57 8.22
C HIS A 70 16.18 -7.55 6.96
N ARG A 71 16.73 -7.90 5.80
CA ARG A 71 15.95 -8.01 4.55
C ARG A 71 14.94 -9.17 4.56
N THR A 72 15.26 -10.27 5.24
CA THR A 72 14.30 -11.39 5.39
C THR A 72 13.14 -11.06 6.34
N LEU A 73 13.33 -10.12 7.26
CA LEU A 73 12.25 -9.68 8.16
C LEU A 73 11.26 -8.72 7.49
N GLY A 74 11.62 -8.17 6.32
CA GLY A 74 10.77 -7.30 5.51
C GLY A 74 10.44 -5.93 6.15
N PRO A 75 9.98 -4.96 5.35
CA PRO A 75 9.54 -3.65 5.84
C PRO A 75 8.17 -3.72 6.51
N LEU A 76 7.85 -2.76 7.39
CA LEU A 76 6.58 -2.70 8.11
C LEU A 76 5.36 -2.59 7.16
N ALA A 77 5.53 -1.92 6.03
CA ALA A 77 4.44 -1.42 5.18
C ALA A 77 3.71 -2.48 4.31
N ASN A 78 4.26 -3.67 4.07
CA ASN A 78 3.84 -4.46 2.90
C ASN A 78 3.07 -5.75 3.14
N SER A 79 2.72 -6.15 4.36
CA SER A 79 1.93 -7.37 4.51
C SER A 79 0.71 -7.21 5.40
N LYS A 80 -0.46 -7.51 4.83
CA LYS A 80 -1.69 -7.73 5.60
C LYS A 80 -1.58 -8.97 6.52
N PHE A 81 -0.59 -9.84 6.28
CA PHE A 81 -0.36 -11.06 7.05
C PHE A 81 1.14 -11.19 7.34
N ILE A 82 1.48 -11.45 8.60
CA ILE A 82 2.84 -11.84 8.99
C ILE A 82 3.03 -13.30 8.56
N GLU A 83 3.94 -13.55 7.63
CA GLU A 83 4.39 -14.91 7.40
C GLU A 83 5.24 -15.38 8.58
N GLU A 84 5.11 -16.64 8.99
CA GLU A 84 5.85 -17.18 10.14
C GLU A 84 7.37 -16.97 10.04
N GLY A 85 7.89 -16.85 8.80
CA GLY A 85 9.30 -16.60 8.50
C GLY A 85 9.82 -15.19 8.79
N GLU A 86 8.93 -14.21 8.98
CA GLU A 86 9.29 -12.79 9.05
C GLU A 86 9.56 -12.26 10.46
N THR A 87 9.84 -13.13 11.42
CA THR A 87 10.13 -12.71 12.80
C THR A 87 11.54 -13.10 13.24
N PRO A 88 12.19 -12.29 14.12
CA PRO A 88 13.47 -12.68 14.69
C PRO A 88 13.42 -14.02 15.44
N PHE A 89 12.28 -14.36 16.02
CA PHE A 89 12.08 -15.65 16.69
C PHE A 89 12.17 -16.82 15.71
N PHE A 90 11.68 -16.68 14.49
CA PHE A 90 11.81 -17.72 13.47
C PHE A 90 13.28 -17.97 13.10
N LEU A 91 14.04 -16.90 12.85
CA LEU A 91 15.48 -17.01 12.60
C LEU A 91 16.21 -17.73 13.73
N GLY A 92 15.83 -17.44 14.98
CA GLY A 92 16.38 -18.10 16.15
C GLY A 92 15.98 -19.56 16.34
N LYS A 93 14.95 -20.05 15.64
CA LYS A 93 14.56 -21.48 15.63
C LYS A 93 15.40 -22.33 14.67
N ILE A 94 16.04 -21.73 13.68
CA ILE A 94 16.78 -22.43 12.64
C ILE A 94 17.97 -23.21 13.21
N CYS A 95 18.84 -22.53 13.96
CA CYS A 95 19.96 -23.17 14.66
C CYS A 95 20.46 -22.34 15.83
N GLN A 96 21.29 -22.93 16.67
CA GLN A 96 21.86 -22.29 17.85
C GLN A 96 22.72 -21.06 17.50
N SER A 97 23.50 -21.13 16.43
CA SER A 97 24.33 -20.01 15.96
C SER A 97 23.46 -18.80 15.55
N PHE A 98 22.38 -19.05 14.80
CA PHE A 98 21.44 -18.00 14.41
C PHE A 98 20.72 -17.41 15.62
N ARG A 99 20.31 -18.27 16.56
CA ARG A 99 19.69 -17.80 17.82
C ARG A 99 20.62 -16.87 18.56
N TYR A 100 21.87 -17.28 18.80
CA TYR A 100 22.83 -16.44 19.49
C TYR A 100 23.05 -15.10 18.77
N PHE A 101 23.24 -15.14 17.45
CA PHE A 101 23.44 -13.96 16.63
C PHE A 101 22.22 -13.00 16.67
N VAL A 102 21.02 -13.53 16.44
CA VAL A 102 19.79 -12.73 16.44
C VAL A 102 19.55 -12.09 17.81
N TRP A 103 19.73 -12.84 18.90
CA TRP A 103 19.53 -12.32 20.26
C TRP A 103 20.55 -11.27 20.66
N SER A 104 21.74 -11.28 20.06
CA SER A 104 22.80 -10.28 20.32
C SER A 104 22.79 -9.10 19.34
N THR A 105 21.88 -9.06 18.39
CA THR A 105 21.83 -8.02 17.35
C THR A 105 20.55 -7.17 17.46
N PRO A 106 20.58 -6.04 18.19
CA PRO A 106 19.39 -5.24 18.51
C PRO A 106 18.61 -4.74 17.31
N VAL A 107 19.29 -4.40 16.22
CA VAL A 107 18.67 -3.87 15.01
C VAL A 107 17.67 -4.84 14.37
N LEU A 108 17.80 -6.15 14.59
CA LEU A 108 16.85 -7.15 14.11
C LEU A 108 15.52 -7.16 14.90
N TRP A 109 15.47 -6.49 16.04
CA TRP A 109 14.31 -6.39 16.92
C TRP A 109 13.53 -5.07 16.76
N THR A 110 13.99 -4.18 15.88
CA THR A 110 13.42 -2.83 15.74
C THR A 110 12.10 -2.80 14.98
N THR A 111 11.73 -3.86 14.26
CA THR A 111 10.46 -3.95 13.55
C THR A 111 9.54 -4.94 14.27
N ILE A 112 8.41 -4.44 14.77
CA ILE A 112 7.46 -5.19 15.59
C ILE A 112 6.12 -5.24 14.87
N ARG A 113 5.62 -6.45 14.64
CA ARG A 113 4.27 -6.67 14.09
C ARG A 113 3.53 -7.58 15.04
N LEU A 114 2.39 -7.13 15.55
CA LEU A 114 1.56 -7.88 16.48
C LEU A 114 0.13 -7.93 15.99
N TRP A 115 -0.36 -9.15 15.83
CA TRP A 115 -1.77 -9.44 15.67
C TRP A 115 -2.36 -9.70 17.04
N LEU A 116 -3.17 -8.77 17.52
CA LEU A 116 -3.72 -8.82 18.85
C LEU A 116 -4.92 -9.78 18.90
N ILE A 117 -4.90 -10.65 19.88
CA ILE A 117 -5.96 -11.62 20.17
C ILE A 117 -6.37 -11.40 21.63
N LYS A 118 -7.62 -11.01 21.89
CA LYS A 118 -8.12 -10.67 23.21
C LYS A 118 -7.78 -11.71 24.29
N ALA A 119 -7.97 -12.99 23.98
CA ALA A 119 -7.66 -14.08 24.90
C ALA A 119 -6.17 -14.25 25.24
N ARG A 120 -5.27 -13.52 24.57
CA ARG A 120 -3.80 -13.63 24.70
C ARG A 120 -3.10 -12.34 25.08
N TYR A 121 -3.82 -11.29 25.46
CA TYR A 121 -3.22 -9.98 25.75
C TYR A 121 -2.10 -10.05 26.78
N GLU A 122 -2.27 -10.80 27.87
CA GLU A 122 -1.23 -10.97 28.90
C GLU A 122 0.05 -11.59 28.30
N ALA A 123 -0.07 -12.72 27.62
CA ALA A 123 1.07 -13.38 26.99
C ALA A 123 1.71 -12.54 25.88
N GLN A 124 0.90 -11.76 25.14
CA GLN A 124 1.39 -10.83 24.12
C GLN A 124 2.09 -9.62 24.73
N THR A 125 1.66 -9.16 25.90
CA THR A 125 2.33 -8.11 26.66
C THR A 125 3.71 -8.58 27.13
N ASP A 126 3.80 -9.80 27.65
CA ASP A 126 5.09 -10.37 28.08
C ASP A 126 6.04 -10.58 26.91
N LEU A 127 5.52 -11.09 25.78
CA LEU A 127 6.28 -11.23 24.55
C LEU A 127 6.82 -9.87 24.07
N LEU A 128 5.98 -8.84 24.05
CA LEU A 128 6.33 -7.50 23.63
C LEU A 128 7.37 -6.87 24.56
N ARG A 129 7.25 -7.08 25.87
CA ARG A 129 8.21 -6.61 26.86
C ARG A 129 9.59 -7.24 26.63
N ASP A 130 9.63 -8.54 26.39
CA ASP A 130 10.88 -9.25 26.06
C ASP A 130 11.47 -8.76 24.72
N TRP A 131 10.61 -8.52 23.73
CA TRP A 131 11.02 -7.97 22.42
C TRP A 131 11.65 -6.58 22.58
N LEU A 132 10.93 -5.64 23.18
CA LEU A 132 11.38 -4.26 23.38
C LEU A 132 12.66 -4.18 24.21
N SER A 133 12.86 -5.08 25.18
CA SER A 133 14.12 -5.15 25.94
C SER A 133 15.35 -5.40 25.07
N ARG A 134 15.17 -5.97 23.87
CA ARG A 134 16.25 -6.31 22.91
C ARG A 134 16.53 -5.21 21.90
N THR A 135 15.64 -4.23 21.75
CA THR A 135 15.83 -3.13 20.78
C THR A 135 16.93 -2.15 21.21
N ALA A 136 17.36 -2.18 22.45
CA ALA A 136 18.26 -1.21 23.06
C ALA A 136 17.73 0.23 22.84
N ASN A 137 18.56 1.14 22.29
CA ASN A 137 18.19 2.52 21.99
C ASN A 137 17.95 2.75 20.50
N TYR A 138 17.73 1.68 19.69
CA TYR A 138 17.46 1.84 18.27
C TYR A 138 16.03 2.33 18.05
N PRO A 139 15.81 3.14 16.99
CA PRO A 139 14.47 3.52 16.56
C PRO A 139 13.61 2.30 16.26
N ILE A 140 12.36 2.30 16.73
CA ILE A 140 11.43 1.19 16.57
C ILE A 140 10.31 1.55 15.59
N SER A 141 9.98 0.58 14.75
CA SER A 141 8.81 0.63 13.87
C SER A 141 7.84 -0.47 14.26
N PHE A 142 6.55 -0.14 14.41
CA PHE A 142 5.60 -1.16 14.81
C PHE A 142 4.24 -1.02 14.13
N SER A 143 3.60 -2.18 13.95
CA SER A 143 2.21 -2.32 13.52
C SER A 143 1.45 -3.17 14.52
N LEU A 144 0.33 -2.65 14.97
CA LEU A 144 -0.64 -3.40 15.73
C LEU A 144 -1.91 -3.57 14.91
N ASP A 145 -2.43 -4.77 14.88
CA ASP A 145 -3.65 -5.11 14.16
C ASP A 145 -4.48 -6.11 14.98
N THR A 146 -5.73 -6.33 14.63
CA THR A 146 -6.60 -7.27 15.31
C THR A 146 -7.28 -8.22 14.33
N ILE A 147 -7.33 -9.50 14.68
CA ILE A 147 -8.04 -10.52 13.90
C ILE A 147 -9.57 -10.37 14.03
N GLU A 148 -10.03 -9.86 15.17
CA GLU A 148 -11.45 -9.79 15.52
C GLU A 148 -12.17 -8.53 15.00
N GLY A 149 -11.44 -7.65 14.30
CA GLY A 149 -11.93 -6.36 13.83
C GLY A 149 -11.90 -5.27 14.92
N PRO A 150 -11.96 -3.99 14.52
CA PRO A 150 -11.79 -2.86 15.45
C PRO A 150 -12.88 -2.79 16.53
N THR A 151 -14.08 -3.29 16.27
CA THR A 151 -15.20 -3.28 17.23
C THR A 151 -14.96 -4.13 18.48
N SER A 152 -14.09 -5.16 18.42
CA SER A 152 -13.76 -5.97 19.59
C SER A 152 -12.95 -5.20 20.64
N TRP A 153 -12.27 -4.13 20.25
CA TRP A 153 -11.44 -3.32 21.14
C TRP A 153 -12.23 -2.24 21.88
N ILE A 154 -13.39 -1.82 21.37
CA ILE A 154 -14.24 -0.82 22.02
C ILE A 154 -14.56 -1.24 23.47
N SER A 155 -14.87 -2.51 23.70
CA SER A 155 -15.22 -2.99 25.03
C SER A 155 -14.03 -3.44 25.86
N HIS A 156 -12.90 -3.80 25.26
CA HIS A 156 -11.71 -4.36 25.94
C HIS A 156 -10.42 -3.97 25.20
N PRO A 157 -9.98 -2.71 25.33
CA PRO A 157 -8.73 -2.27 24.69
C PRO A 157 -7.51 -2.97 25.31
N PRO A 158 -6.44 -3.20 24.57
CA PRO A 158 -5.20 -3.81 25.06
C PRO A 158 -4.33 -2.81 25.84
N VAL A 159 -4.87 -2.24 26.90
CA VAL A 159 -4.29 -1.09 27.64
C VAL A 159 -2.83 -1.31 28.05
N GLU A 160 -2.48 -2.50 28.54
CA GLU A 160 -1.11 -2.79 28.98
C GLU A 160 -0.12 -2.78 27.80
N ILE A 161 -0.50 -3.32 26.64
CA ILE A 161 0.31 -3.31 25.42
C ILE A 161 0.52 -1.87 24.95
N LEU A 162 -0.53 -1.07 24.93
CA LEU A 162 -0.50 0.33 24.51
C LEU A 162 0.37 1.18 25.44
N ASN A 163 0.23 1.02 26.76
CA ASN A 163 1.06 1.71 27.75
C ASN A 163 2.53 1.30 27.65
N LEU A 164 2.79 0.01 27.39
CA LEU A 164 4.15 -0.46 27.19
C LEU A 164 4.79 0.18 25.95
N LEU A 165 4.09 0.21 24.81
CA LEU A 165 4.59 0.90 23.61
C LEU A 165 4.77 2.40 23.86
N ALA A 166 3.82 3.04 24.51
CA ALA A 166 3.89 4.47 24.85
C ALA A 166 5.14 4.82 25.68
N SER A 167 5.59 3.91 26.55
CA SER A 167 6.82 4.12 27.32
C SER A 167 8.10 4.17 26.46
N PHE A 168 8.04 3.72 25.21
CA PHE A 168 9.10 3.79 24.20
C PHE A 168 8.88 4.86 23.13
N SER A 169 7.94 5.79 23.33
CA SER A 169 7.54 6.78 22.33
C SER A 169 8.69 7.64 21.79
N ALA A 170 9.70 7.92 22.61
CA ALA A 170 10.90 8.63 22.19
C ALA A 170 11.75 7.87 21.12
N GLN A 171 11.50 6.58 20.95
CA GLN A 171 12.17 5.73 19.95
C GLN A 171 11.30 5.42 18.73
N TRP A 172 10.05 5.86 18.70
CA TRP A 172 9.17 5.57 17.58
C TRP A 172 9.68 6.22 16.29
N LYS A 173 9.83 5.41 15.24
CA LYS A 173 10.25 5.84 13.92
C LYS A 173 9.10 5.77 12.90
N GLU A 174 8.43 4.64 12.86
CA GLU A 174 7.30 4.37 11.99
C GLU A 174 6.24 3.64 12.79
N VAL A 175 5.01 4.18 12.81
CA VAL A 175 3.92 3.61 13.61
C VAL A 175 2.70 3.40 12.74
N ARG A 176 2.04 2.25 12.95
CA ARG A 176 0.79 1.93 12.31
C ARG A 176 -0.24 1.54 13.35
N PHE A 177 -1.23 2.41 13.50
CA PHE A 177 -2.33 2.25 14.43
C PHE A 177 -3.62 1.96 13.66
N ILE A 178 -4.16 0.77 13.82
CA ILE A 178 -5.48 0.40 13.34
C ILE A 178 -6.33 0.14 14.58
N PHE A 179 -6.65 1.20 15.32
CA PHE A 179 -7.31 1.12 16.61
C PHE A 179 -8.67 1.80 16.62
N PRO A 180 -9.61 1.29 17.39
CA PRO A 180 -10.78 2.06 17.79
C PRO A 180 -10.39 3.19 18.76
N ASP A 181 -11.24 4.20 18.86
CA ASP A 181 -11.08 5.43 19.60
C ASP A 181 -10.59 5.27 21.04
N THR A 182 -11.13 4.29 21.75
CA THR A 182 -10.75 3.99 23.14
C THR A 182 -9.28 3.66 23.34
N ALA A 183 -8.58 3.25 22.27
CA ALA A 183 -7.15 2.95 22.34
C ALA A 183 -6.29 4.23 22.29
N TYR A 184 -6.74 5.28 21.59
CA TYR A 184 -6.00 6.55 21.53
C TYR A 184 -5.99 7.28 22.88
N GLN A 185 -7.04 7.14 23.69
CA GLN A 185 -7.08 7.67 25.07
C GLN A 185 -5.92 7.17 25.93
N CYS A 186 -5.45 5.94 25.71
CA CYS A 186 -4.29 5.41 26.43
C CYS A 186 -3.00 6.15 26.06
N PHE A 187 -2.88 6.63 24.81
CA PHE A 187 -1.72 7.42 24.39
C PHE A 187 -1.82 8.87 24.90
N ASP A 188 -2.99 9.47 24.84
CA ASP A 188 -3.23 10.83 25.37
C ASP A 188 -2.97 10.93 26.88
N ALA A 189 -3.27 9.86 27.61
CA ALA A 189 -2.97 9.78 29.03
C ALA A 189 -1.46 9.64 29.32
N ASN A 190 -0.64 9.28 28.31
CA ASN A 190 0.79 9.07 28.51
C ASN A 190 1.61 10.33 28.16
N PRO A 191 2.24 11.00 29.14
CA PRO A 191 3.01 12.22 28.90
C PRO A 191 4.14 12.07 27.89
N GLY A 192 4.71 10.86 27.73
CA GLY A 192 5.77 10.59 26.79
C GLY A 192 5.30 10.73 25.33
N VAL A 193 4.14 10.21 25.01
CA VAL A 193 3.54 10.32 23.66
C VAL A 193 3.13 11.77 23.39
N LYS A 194 2.42 12.39 24.32
CA LYS A 194 1.87 13.73 24.16
C LYS A 194 2.95 14.82 23.99
N ASN A 195 4.11 14.65 24.59
CA ASN A 195 5.10 15.73 24.66
C ASN A 195 6.31 15.59 23.73
N SER A 196 6.57 14.41 23.16
CA SER A 196 7.77 14.25 22.31
C SER A 196 7.75 12.97 21.50
N LEU A 197 7.75 13.10 20.17
CA LEU A 197 7.93 12.04 19.20
C LEU A 197 9.15 12.37 18.31
N PRO A 198 10.36 12.48 18.87
CA PRO A 198 11.48 13.12 18.20
C PRO A 198 12.00 12.40 16.98
N LEU A 199 11.76 11.08 16.87
CA LEU A 199 12.25 10.24 15.77
C LEU A 199 11.14 9.79 14.83
N LEU A 200 9.89 10.16 15.08
CA LEU A 200 8.75 9.73 14.29
C LEU A 200 8.81 10.35 12.88
N THR A 201 9.00 9.51 11.87
CA THR A 201 9.06 9.91 10.46
C THR A 201 7.83 9.53 9.67
N ALA A 202 7.13 8.46 10.07
CA ALA A 202 5.94 7.99 9.39
C ALA A 202 4.87 7.52 10.39
N ALA A 203 3.61 7.88 10.12
CA ALA A 203 2.47 7.43 10.89
C ALA A 203 1.32 7.01 9.98
N THR A 204 0.67 5.89 10.33
CA THR A 204 -0.60 5.45 9.74
C THR A 204 -1.61 5.35 10.87
N ALA A 205 -2.76 5.99 10.73
CA ALA A 205 -3.82 5.94 11.72
C ALA A 205 -5.18 5.67 11.06
N TYR A 206 -5.95 4.80 11.69
CA TYR A 206 -7.36 4.62 11.42
C TYR A 206 -8.12 5.30 12.57
N LEU A 207 -8.94 6.29 12.28
CA LEU A 207 -9.69 7.03 13.27
C LEU A 207 -11.19 6.73 13.15
N THR A 208 -11.87 6.71 14.25
CA THR A 208 -13.31 6.72 14.32
C THR A 208 -13.76 8.08 14.89
N ILE A 209 -15.00 8.46 14.71
CA ILE A 209 -15.57 9.81 14.63
C ILE A 209 -15.40 10.75 15.87
N GLU A 210 -14.79 10.33 16.99
CA GLU A 210 -14.88 11.10 18.23
C GLU A 210 -13.56 11.46 18.94
N GLU A 211 -12.36 11.16 18.40
CA GLU A 211 -11.11 11.36 19.15
C GLU A 211 -10.03 12.13 18.39
N GLN A 212 -9.28 12.95 19.12
CA GLN A 212 -8.15 13.71 18.59
C GLN A 212 -6.86 12.89 18.59
N LEU A 213 -6.17 12.91 17.47
CA LEU A 213 -4.80 12.42 17.34
C LEU A 213 -3.83 13.62 17.32
N ASP A 214 -2.99 13.74 18.33
CA ASP A 214 -1.99 14.81 18.40
C ASP A 214 -0.61 14.31 17.99
N LEU A 215 -0.18 14.65 16.78
CA LEU A 215 1.17 14.42 16.23
C LEU A 215 1.96 15.73 16.08
N SER A 216 1.48 16.85 16.64
CA SER A 216 2.11 18.17 16.49
C SER A 216 3.56 18.23 17.01
N MET A 217 3.89 17.36 17.97
CA MET A 217 5.23 17.24 18.58
C MET A 217 6.14 16.24 17.87
N ALA A 218 5.86 15.87 16.62
CA ALA A 218 6.68 15.00 15.78
C ALA A 218 7.49 15.82 14.74
N PRO A 219 8.67 16.36 15.09
CA PRO A 219 9.41 17.30 14.25
C PRO A 219 10.01 16.68 12.98
N GLN A 220 10.06 15.35 12.87
CA GLN A 220 10.57 14.62 11.71
C GLN A 220 9.47 13.93 10.89
N LEU A 221 8.20 14.10 11.27
CA LEU A 221 7.09 13.47 10.57
C LEU A 221 6.99 14.01 9.15
N SER A 222 7.19 13.13 8.17
CA SER A 222 7.16 13.47 6.75
C SER A 222 6.14 12.63 5.96
N VAL A 223 5.71 11.49 6.51
CA VAL A 223 4.74 10.58 5.88
C VAL A 223 3.56 10.38 6.82
N LEU A 224 2.35 10.64 6.32
CA LEU A 224 1.12 10.48 7.08
C LEU A 224 0.06 9.78 6.24
N HIS A 225 -0.45 8.64 6.76
CA HIS A 225 -1.57 7.93 6.18
C HIS A 225 -2.73 7.92 7.16
N LEU A 226 -3.88 8.38 6.71
CA LEU A 226 -5.08 8.50 7.51
C LEU A 226 -6.23 7.77 6.84
N ASP A 227 -7.03 7.07 7.63
CA ASP A 227 -8.22 6.39 7.17
C ASP A 227 -9.39 6.75 8.09
N ASN A 228 -10.53 7.09 7.48
CA ASN A 228 -11.77 7.45 8.17
C ASN A 228 -11.58 8.53 9.26
N PHE A 229 -11.17 9.72 8.87
CA PHE A 229 -10.86 10.80 9.80
C PHE A 229 -11.68 12.07 9.53
N ASN A 230 -11.78 12.91 10.58
CA ASN A 230 -12.19 14.30 10.46
C ASN A 230 -10.96 15.19 10.65
N LEU A 231 -10.73 16.16 9.76
CA LEU A 231 -9.56 17.04 9.81
C LEU A 231 -9.45 17.80 11.13
N LEU A 232 -10.59 18.10 11.77
CA LEU A 232 -10.63 18.82 13.05
C LEU A 232 -10.08 18.00 14.23
N ASP A 233 -10.02 16.68 14.07
CA ASP A 233 -9.60 15.75 15.11
C ASP A 233 -8.10 15.40 15.02
N ILE A 234 -7.37 15.97 14.04
CA ILE A 234 -5.95 15.70 13.84
C ILE A 234 -5.12 16.97 13.99
N LEU A 235 -4.24 16.94 14.97
CA LEU A 235 -3.17 17.91 15.11
C LEU A 235 -1.88 17.35 14.53
N ALA A 236 -1.53 17.75 13.31
CA ALA A 236 -0.33 17.29 12.62
C ALA A 236 0.54 18.46 12.15
N PRO A 237 1.86 18.27 12.02
CA PRO A 237 2.77 19.28 11.49
C PRO A 237 2.68 19.33 9.96
N TRP A 238 1.51 19.74 9.41
CA TRP A 238 1.18 19.76 7.98
C TRP A 238 2.26 20.41 7.11
N HIS A 239 2.90 21.47 7.62
CA HIS A 239 3.87 22.26 6.87
C HIS A 239 5.14 21.52 6.45
N GLN A 240 5.47 20.40 7.10
CA GLN A 240 6.68 19.61 6.83
C GLN A 240 6.38 18.26 6.14
N LEU A 241 5.09 17.90 5.98
CA LEU A 241 4.73 16.64 5.33
C LEU A 241 5.17 16.61 3.87
N GLN A 242 5.70 15.47 3.46
CA GLN A 242 6.13 15.20 2.09
C GLN A 242 5.22 14.17 1.39
N GLU A 243 4.66 13.25 2.14
CA GLU A 243 3.73 12.25 1.63
C GLU A 243 2.49 12.17 2.50
N LEU A 244 1.33 12.23 1.86
CA LEU A 244 0.03 12.15 2.51
C LEU A 244 -0.88 11.20 1.75
N SER A 245 -1.47 10.24 2.45
CA SER A 245 -2.54 9.40 1.95
C SER A 245 -3.73 9.47 2.89
N ILE A 246 -4.89 9.70 2.33
CA ILE A 246 -6.13 9.80 3.08
C ILE A 246 -7.19 8.95 2.40
N ASP A 247 -7.74 8.01 3.14
CA ASP A 247 -8.86 7.20 2.72
C ASP A 247 -10.13 7.70 3.45
N SER A 248 -11.24 7.84 2.73
CA SER A 248 -12.53 8.37 3.22
C SER A 248 -12.43 9.81 3.72
N CYS A 249 -12.40 10.76 2.80
CA CYS A 249 -12.29 12.20 3.12
C CYS A 249 -13.37 13.03 2.40
N ILE A 250 -13.61 14.22 2.92
CA ILE A 250 -14.49 15.19 2.27
C ILE A 250 -13.68 16.23 1.47
N MET A 251 -14.35 16.82 0.48
CA MET A 251 -13.72 17.77 -0.44
C MET A 251 -13.12 19.01 0.24
N ASP A 252 -13.78 19.54 1.26
CA ASP A 252 -13.31 20.72 1.98
C ASP A 252 -12.02 20.46 2.77
N ASP A 253 -11.86 19.25 3.28
CA ASP A 253 -10.63 18.85 3.96
C ASP A 253 -9.45 18.79 3.02
N ILE A 254 -9.65 18.29 1.81
CA ILE A 254 -8.58 18.27 0.78
C ILE A 254 -8.04 19.69 0.56
N ARG A 255 -8.90 20.66 0.41
CA ARG A 255 -8.48 22.07 0.22
C ARG A 255 -7.72 22.62 1.42
N ARG A 256 -8.23 22.40 2.64
CA ARG A 256 -7.59 22.85 3.88
C ARG A 256 -6.20 22.25 4.02
N ILE A 257 -6.07 20.96 3.73
CA ILE A 257 -4.80 20.23 3.77
C ILE A 257 -3.82 20.79 2.75
N LEU A 258 -4.21 20.87 1.47
CA LEU A 258 -3.33 21.37 0.42
C LEU A 258 -2.89 22.82 0.66
N SER A 259 -3.69 23.62 1.36
CA SER A 259 -3.31 24.98 1.74
C SER A 259 -2.30 25.02 2.90
N ASN A 260 -2.29 24.00 3.76
CA ASN A 260 -1.43 23.93 4.94
C ASN A 260 -0.17 23.07 4.77
N ALA A 261 -0.04 22.31 3.66
CA ALA A 261 1.05 21.40 3.39
C ALA A 261 1.91 21.83 2.18
N PRO A 262 2.65 22.95 2.24
CA PRO A 262 3.38 23.48 1.08
C PRO A 262 4.56 22.63 0.63
N GLN A 263 5.07 21.74 1.49
CA GLN A 263 6.22 20.85 1.19
C GLN A 263 5.81 19.49 0.62
N ILE A 264 4.51 19.29 0.36
CA ILE A 264 3.98 18.00 -0.07
C ILE A 264 4.50 17.64 -1.46
N ILE A 265 4.97 16.39 -1.60
CA ILE A 265 5.51 15.82 -2.84
C ILE A 265 4.52 14.82 -3.44
N ARG A 266 3.87 14.02 -2.59
CA ARG A 266 2.91 12.99 -3.00
C ARG A 266 1.63 13.10 -2.19
N CYS A 267 0.50 13.16 -2.88
CA CYS A 267 -0.83 13.16 -2.27
C CYS A 267 -1.71 12.08 -2.88
N THR A 268 -2.38 11.32 -2.01
CA THR A 268 -3.40 10.35 -2.37
C THR A 268 -4.65 10.61 -1.54
N PHE A 269 -5.77 10.85 -2.20
CA PHE A 269 -7.07 11.01 -1.57
C PHE A 269 -8.03 9.99 -2.16
N LYS A 270 -8.52 9.06 -1.33
CA LYS A 270 -9.43 7.98 -1.75
C LYS A 270 -10.79 8.13 -1.11
N GLU A 271 -11.76 7.49 -1.75
CA GLU A 271 -13.16 7.51 -1.30
C GLU A 271 -13.65 8.93 -0.98
N ILE A 272 -13.27 9.87 -1.85
CA ILE A 272 -13.66 11.27 -1.69
C ILE A 272 -15.18 11.38 -1.81
N ASP A 273 -15.81 11.83 -0.74
CA ASP A 273 -17.25 12.08 -0.69
C ASP A 273 -17.51 13.58 -0.47
N ARG A 274 -18.76 13.96 -0.59
CA ARG A 274 -19.22 15.30 -0.34
C ARG A 274 -20.12 15.32 0.89
N GLU A 275 -19.71 16.02 1.91
CA GLU A 275 -20.65 16.55 2.88
C GLU A 275 -21.21 17.89 2.39
N MET A 276 -22.51 18.13 2.60
CA MET A 276 -23.10 19.44 2.39
C MET A 276 -22.52 20.38 3.43
N PRO A 277 -21.96 21.53 3.06
CA PRO A 277 -21.51 22.50 4.03
C PRO A 277 -22.69 22.95 4.87
N GLU A 278 -22.56 22.79 6.18
CA GLU A 278 -23.62 23.25 7.13
C GLU A 278 -23.77 24.76 7.14
N ASP A 279 -22.77 25.53 6.68
CA ASP A 279 -22.81 26.98 6.66
C ASP A 279 -22.28 27.60 5.34
N PRO A 280 -23.15 28.32 4.57
CA PRO A 280 -22.75 28.99 3.33
C PRO A 280 -21.73 30.12 3.51
N LEU A 281 -21.50 30.59 4.73
CA LEU A 281 -20.58 31.71 5.03
C LEU A 281 -19.10 31.27 5.02
N ASP A 282 -18.82 30.01 5.32
CA ASP A 282 -17.46 29.46 5.27
C ASP A 282 -16.90 29.37 3.84
N ILE A 283 -17.76 29.17 2.87
CA ILE A 283 -17.39 29.08 1.44
C ILE A 283 -16.78 30.39 0.92
N GLN A 284 -17.26 31.55 1.38
CA GLN A 284 -16.81 32.86 0.86
C GLN A 284 -15.41 33.29 1.36
N LEU A 285 -14.98 32.85 2.53
CA LEU A 285 -13.69 33.23 3.09
C LEU A 285 -12.51 32.54 2.43
N PHE A 286 -12.74 31.36 1.84
CA PHE A 286 -11.68 30.56 1.24
C PHE A 286 -11.43 30.83 -0.27
N HIS A 287 -12.31 31.55 -0.95
CA HIS A 287 -12.19 31.86 -2.39
C HIS A 287 -11.08 32.84 -2.78
N GLN A 288 -10.34 33.40 -1.84
CA GLN A 288 -9.42 34.50 -2.13
C GLN A 288 -7.93 34.14 -2.19
N GLN A 289 -7.52 32.93 -1.82
CA GLN A 289 -6.09 32.60 -1.75
C GLN A 289 -5.69 31.54 -2.79
N VAL A 290 -4.89 31.93 -3.76
CA VAL A 290 -4.27 31.01 -4.72
C VAL A 290 -3.16 30.23 -4.00
N SER A 291 -3.31 28.93 -3.86
CA SER A 291 -2.28 28.05 -3.33
C SER A 291 -1.37 27.56 -4.44
N VAL A 292 -0.06 27.62 -4.23
CA VAL A 292 0.95 27.08 -5.17
C VAL A 292 1.68 25.95 -4.47
N LEU A 293 1.53 24.73 -5.00
CA LEU A 293 2.21 23.54 -4.49
C LEU A 293 3.46 23.28 -5.33
N GLU A 294 4.54 23.97 -4.93
CA GLU A 294 5.83 24.00 -5.65
C GLU A 294 6.47 22.62 -5.79
N HIS A 295 6.21 21.72 -4.86
CA HIS A 295 6.91 20.43 -4.73
C HIS A 295 6.05 19.23 -5.11
N LEU A 296 4.73 19.41 -5.34
CA LEU A 296 3.83 18.30 -5.62
C LEU A 296 4.15 17.67 -6.98
N GLU A 297 4.58 16.41 -6.96
CA GLU A 297 4.93 15.62 -8.14
C GLU A 297 3.86 14.57 -8.49
N TYR A 298 3.16 14.06 -7.49
CA TYR A 298 2.14 13.00 -7.63
C TYR A 298 0.84 13.42 -6.95
N LEU A 299 -0.28 13.28 -7.68
CA LEU A 299 -1.62 13.52 -7.16
C LEU A 299 -2.57 12.41 -7.61
N GLU A 300 -3.18 11.73 -6.63
CA GLU A 300 -4.24 10.75 -6.85
C GLU A 300 -5.53 11.23 -6.20
N LEU A 301 -6.62 11.22 -6.98
CA LEU A 301 -7.97 11.58 -6.53
C LEU A 301 -8.92 10.45 -6.91
N ASP A 302 -9.47 9.76 -5.92
CA ASP A 302 -10.45 8.71 -6.09
C ASP A 302 -11.78 9.13 -5.47
N PHE A 303 -12.78 9.36 -6.31
CA PHE A 303 -14.10 9.82 -5.92
C PHE A 303 -15.03 8.64 -5.69
N TYR A 304 -15.65 8.59 -4.51
CA TYR A 304 -16.69 7.60 -4.20
C TYR A 304 -18.02 7.96 -4.89
N ALA A 305 -18.42 9.24 -4.77
CA ALA A 305 -19.63 9.76 -5.38
C ALA A 305 -19.42 11.19 -5.87
N ILE A 306 -20.13 11.59 -6.93
CA ILE A 306 -20.05 12.91 -7.52
C ILE A 306 -21.46 13.50 -7.58
N TYR A 307 -21.64 14.68 -6.98
CA TYR A 307 -22.87 15.43 -6.93
C TYR A 307 -22.74 16.78 -7.63
N SER A 308 -23.80 17.23 -8.32
CA SER A 308 -23.79 18.24 -9.37
C SER A 308 -23.50 19.71 -9.00
N GLU A 309 -23.40 20.05 -7.73
CA GLU A 309 -23.34 21.46 -7.28
C GLU A 309 -22.04 21.87 -6.59
N SER A 310 -20.93 21.24 -6.90
CA SER A 310 -19.66 21.47 -6.21
C SER A 310 -18.90 22.66 -6.77
N ASN A 311 -18.72 23.70 -5.96
CA ASN A 311 -17.75 24.75 -6.25
C ASN A 311 -16.32 24.22 -5.99
N TRP A 312 -15.40 24.56 -6.92
CA TRP A 312 -14.19 23.76 -7.16
C TRP A 312 -12.97 24.17 -6.37
N ILE A 313 -12.43 23.19 -5.71
CA ILE A 313 -11.31 23.25 -4.79
C ILE A 313 -10.00 23.49 -5.51
N LEU A 314 -9.79 22.85 -6.69
CA LEU A 314 -8.53 22.92 -7.40
C LEU A 314 -8.40 24.11 -8.35
N GLU A 315 -9.48 24.86 -8.65
CA GLU A 315 -9.43 25.97 -9.61
C GLU A 315 -8.39 27.04 -9.26
N GLN A 316 -8.10 27.22 -7.97
CA GLN A 316 -7.16 28.20 -7.46
C GLN A 316 -5.82 27.59 -7.04
N VAL A 317 -5.61 26.29 -7.26
CA VAL A 317 -4.35 25.61 -6.94
C VAL A 317 -3.49 25.49 -8.19
N LYS A 318 -2.20 25.82 -8.08
CA LYS A 318 -1.22 25.64 -9.14
C LYS A 318 -0.25 24.53 -8.77
N PHE A 319 0.08 23.71 -9.77
CA PHE A 319 0.92 22.54 -9.63
C PHE A 319 2.13 22.59 -10.57
N PRO A 320 3.12 23.45 -10.34
CA PRO A 320 4.21 23.67 -11.30
C PRO A 320 5.12 22.43 -11.50
N SER A 321 5.26 21.60 -10.47
CA SER A 321 6.14 20.42 -10.48
C SER A 321 5.41 19.09 -10.72
N LEU A 322 4.09 19.11 -10.94
CA LEU A 322 3.27 17.91 -11.07
C LEU A 322 3.68 17.10 -12.31
N ARG A 323 4.01 15.82 -12.07
CA ARG A 323 4.47 14.86 -13.08
C ARG A 323 3.47 13.75 -13.35
N GLU A 324 2.72 13.38 -12.34
CA GLU A 324 1.84 12.22 -12.37
C GLU A 324 0.49 12.55 -11.73
N VAL A 325 -0.59 12.21 -12.43
CA VAL A 325 -1.96 12.35 -11.94
C VAL A 325 -2.73 11.07 -12.17
N SER A 326 -3.42 10.62 -11.13
CA SER A 326 -4.39 9.53 -11.20
C SER A 326 -5.76 10.03 -10.79
N LEU A 327 -6.76 9.85 -11.65
CA LEU A 327 -8.15 10.18 -11.37
C LEU A 327 -9.00 8.92 -11.46
N THR A 328 -9.70 8.61 -10.39
CA THR A 328 -10.65 7.50 -10.32
C THR A 328 -12.01 8.00 -9.87
N GLY A 329 -13.08 7.47 -10.44
CA GLY A 329 -14.41 7.82 -9.94
C GLY A 329 -15.55 7.36 -10.83
N PRO A 330 -16.78 7.56 -10.36
CA PRO A 330 -18.00 7.24 -11.09
C PRO A 330 -18.41 8.41 -12.01
N PHE A 331 -17.59 8.73 -13.01
CA PHE A 331 -17.87 9.85 -13.93
C PHE A 331 -18.95 9.45 -14.94
N GLU A 332 -20.18 9.89 -14.70
CA GLU A 332 -21.33 9.71 -15.63
C GLU A 332 -21.49 10.92 -16.55
N SER A 333 -22.54 10.92 -17.35
CA SER A 333 -22.89 12.06 -18.20
C SER A 333 -23.36 13.28 -17.40
N MET A 334 -23.35 14.47 -18.01
CA MET A 334 -23.79 15.74 -17.43
C MET A 334 -24.69 15.65 -16.16
N PRO A 335 -24.39 16.30 -15.05
CA PRO A 335 -23.48 17.46 -14.88
C PRO A 335 -22.02 17.11 -14.54
N GLU A 336 -21.66 15.85 -14.42
CA GLU A 336 -20.34 15.37 -13.99
C GLU A 336 -19.24 15.72 -15.00
N GLU A 337 -19.60 15.93 -16.27
CA GLU A 337 -18.68 16.43 -17.28
C GLU A 337 -18.09 17.78 -16.89
N ALA A 338 -18.92 18.73 -16.48
CA ALA A 338 -18.46 20.04 -16.04
C ALA A 338 -17.50 19.92 -14.85
N PHE A 339 -17.81 19.00 -13.97
CA PHE A 339 -17.01 18.65 -12.82
C PHE A 339 -15.63 18.11 -13.22
N LEU A 340 -15.58 17.09 -14.06
CA LEU A 340 -14.33 16.47 -14.51
C LEU A 340 -13.43 17.49 -15.23
N LEU A 341 -14.01 18.32 -16.07
CA LEU A 341 -13.27 19.40 -16.74
C LEU A 341 -12.72 20.45 -15.76
N GLN A 342 -13.45 20.74 -14.68
CA GLN A 342 -12.98 21.64 -13.63
C GLN A 342 -11.80 21.05 -12.85
N ILE A 343 -11.81 19.73 -12.56
CA ILE A 343 -10.68 19.04 -11.92
C ILE A 343 -9.43 19.11 -12.80
N VAL A 344 -9.57 18.85 -14.08
CA VAL A 344 -8.43 18.69 -14.98
C VAL A 344 -7.87 20.03 -15.49
N LYS A 345 -8.72 21.05 -15.57
CA LYS A 345 -8.33 22.38 -16.06
C LYS A 345 -7.09 23.00 -15.36
N PRO A 346 -6.91 22.88 -14.02
CA PRO A 346 -5.70 23.34 -13.34
C PRO A 346 -4.42 22.67 -13.84
N PHE A 347 -4.50 21.40 -14.27
CA PHE A 347 -3.33 20.66 -14.78
C PHE A 347 -2.82 21.19 -16.11
N ARG A 348 -3.59 21.99 -16.84
CA ARG A 348 -3.14 22.66 -18.06
C ARG A 348 -1.91 23.53 -17.84
N SER A 349 -1.72 24.04 -16.61
CA SER A 349 -0.56 24.81 -16.25
C SER A 349 0.70 23.97 -15.92
N SER A 350 0.52 22.66 -15.73
CA SER A 350 1.56 21.72 -15.32
C SER A 350 2.35 21.22 -16.53
N LYS A 351 3.37 21.96 -16.91
CA LYS A 351 4.20 21.64 -18.10
C LYS A 351 5.03 20.36 -17.95
N LEU A 352 5.20 19.88 -16.72
CA LEU A 352 5.96 18.67 -16.37
C LEU A 352 5.10 17.43 -16.27
N LEU A 353 3.78 17.54 -16.47
CA LEU A 353 2.86 16.40 -16.38
C LEU A 353 3.18 15.39 -17.48
N GLU A 354 3.70 14.24 -17.08
CA GLU A 354 4.14 13.17 -17.98
C GLU A 354 3.22 11.97 -17.98
N LEU A 355 2.62 11.63 -16.83
CA LEU A 355 1.77 10.45 -16.67
C LEU A 355 0.37 10.87 -16.23
N PHE A 356 -0.63 10.39 -16.94
CA PHE A 356 -2.03 10.56 -16.59
C PHE A 356 -2.76 9.23 -16.62
N THR A 357 -3.33 8.84 -15.48
CA THR A 357 -4.17 7.67 -15.33
C THR A 357 -5.61 8.11 -15.10
N PHE A 358 -6.53 7.52 -15.82
CA PHE A 358 -7.95 7.77 -15.69
C PHE A 358 -8.72 6.47 -15.59
N HIS A 359 -9.36 6.28 -14.45
CA HIS A 359 -10.19 5.11 -14.18
C HIS A 359 -11.64 5.53 -13.95
N ASN A 360 -12.56 5.06 -14.81
CA ASN A 360 -13.98 5.35 -14.66
C ASN A 360 -14.75 4.08 -14.28
N ARG A 361 -15.39 4.12 -13.10
CA ARG A 361 -16.14 3.00 -12.52
C ARG A 361 -17.56 2.85 -13.04
N ARG A 362 -18.08 3.77 -13.85
CA ARG A 362 -19.48 3.75 -14.29
C ARG A 362 -19.67 3.79 -15.81
N LYS A 363 -20.86 3.39 -16.23
CA LYS A 363 -21.31 3.49 -17.63
C LYS A 363 -21.36 4.94 -18.06
N ASN A 364 -20.66 5.28 -19.11
CA ASN A 364 -20.76 6.60 -19.68
C ASN A 364 -21.07 6.52 -21.18
N SER A 365 -21.96 7.39 -21.66
CA SER A 365 -22.04 7.72 -23.06
C SER A 365 -20.97 8.78 -23.32
N ASP A 366 -19.87 8.42 -23.98
CA ASP A 366 -18.85 9.40 -24.35
C ASP A 366 -19.41 10.41 -25.34
N ASN A 367 -19.77 11.57 -24.85
CA ASN A 367 -20.17 12.73 -25.66
C ASN A 367 -18.95 13.65 -25.92
N GLY A 368 -17.74 13.08 -26.10
CA GLY A 368 -16.51 13.84 -26.29
C GLY A 368 -15.89 14.41 -24.99
N VAL A 369 -16.36 13.97 -23.83
CA VAL A 369 -15.84 14.42 -22.52
C VAL A 369 -14.39 14.05 -22.37
N LEU A 370 -14.02 12.81 -22.66
CA LEU A 370 -12.65 12.34 -22.59
C LEU A 370 -11.72 13.16 -23.48
N THR A 371 -12.15 13.45 -24.73
CA THR A 371 -11.38 14.28 -25.65
C THR A 371 -11.08 15.66 -25.05
N ARG A 372 -12.09 16.31 -24.44
CA ARG A 372 -11.93 17.62 -23.78
C ARG A 372 -11.03 17.57 -22.54
N VAL A 373 -11.10 16.49 -21.78
CA VAL A 373 -10.20 16.24 -20.66
C VAL A 373 -8.76 16.16 -21.16
N LEU A 374 -8.51 15.36 -22.20
CA LEU A 374 -7.18 15.18 -22.77
C LEU A 374 -6.63 16.46 -23.43
N GLU A 375 -7.48 17.37 -23.91
CA GLU A 375 -7.07 18.72 -24.38
C GLU A 375 -6.48 19.58 -23.26
N CYS A 376 -6.82 19.32 -22.01
CA CYS A 376 -6.28 20.06 -20.88
C CYS A 376 -4.86 19.61 -20.46
N ILE A 377 -4.37 18.46 -20.95
CA ILE A 377 -3.13 17.83 -20.51
C ILE A 377 -2.17 17.50 -21.68
N PRO A 378 -1.83 18.46 -22.55
CA PRO A 378 -1.08 18.21 -23.80
C PRO A 378 0.37 17.73 -23.58
N SER A 379 0.91 17.87 -22.38
CA SER A 379 2.30 17.47 -22.03
C SER A 379 2.46 15.97 -21.77
N VAL A 380 1.35 15.22 -21.60
CA VAL A 380 1.36 13.81 -21.22
C VAL A 380 2.09 12.94 -22.25
N LYS A 381 2.98 12.08 -21.72
CA LYS A 381 3.75 11.08 -22.45
C LYS A 381 3.20 9.66 -22.25
N VAL A 382 2.65 9.40 -21.07
CA VAL A 382 2.08 8.09 -20.68
C VAL A 382 0.63 8.30 -20.34
N LEU A 383 -0.26 7.68 -21.09
CA LEU A 383 -1.70 7.71 -20.88
C LEU A 383 -2.20 6.30 -20.54
N SER A 384 -2.87 6.17 -19.40
CA SER A 384 -3.56 4.94 -19.01
C SER A 384 -5.06 5.24 -18.81
N LEU A 385 -5.88 4.52 -19.55
CA LEU A 385 -7.34 4.64 -19.49
C LEU A 385 -7.92 3.29 -19.09
N ASP A 386 -8.64 3.25 -17.98
CA ASP A 386 -9.24 2.03 -17.44
C ASP A 386 -10.74 2.20 -17.20
N PHE A 387 -11.51 1.33 -17.86
CA PHE A 387 -12.98 1.29 -17.84
C PHE A 387 -13.47 -0.14 -17.56
N CYS A 388 -12.77 -0.88 -16.69
CA CYS A 388 -12.93 -2.31 -16.48
C CYS A 388 -14.21 -2.73 -15.74
N GLU A 389 -15.00 -1.83 -15.17
CA GLU A 389 -16.23 -2.24 -14.51
C GLU A 389 -17.33 -2.54 -15.52
N GLU A 390 -17.98 -3.69 -15.36
CA GLU A 390 -18.98 -4.30 -16.23
C GLU A 390 -20.02 -3.30 -16.74
N SER A 391 -19.87 -2.85 -17.96
CA SER A 391 -20.90 -2.04 -18.60
C SER A 391 -21.02 -2.33 -20.07
N SER A 392 -22.08 -3.04 -20.39
CA SER A 392 -22.53 -3.19 -21.77
C SER A 392 -22.86 -1.84 -22.38
N GLY A 393 -22.14 -1.43 -23.40
CA GLY A 393 -22.71 -0.62 -24.46
C GLY A 393 -22.15 0.77 -24.72
N ASN A 394 -21.14 1.28 -24.08
CA ASN A 394 -20.59 2.60 -24.42
C ASN A 394 -19.07 2.55 -24.63
N GLU A 395 -18.65 3.03 -25.77
CA GLU A 395 -17.31 2.91 -26.31
C GLU A 395 -16.53 4.20 -26.09
N PHE A 396 -15.54 4.17 -25.18
CA PHE A 396 -14.62 5.30 -25.01
C PHE A 396 -13.52 5.36 -26.07
N PHE A 397 -13.27 4.23 -26.71
CA PHE A 397 -12.36 4.15 -27.83
C PHE A 397 -13.07 4.59 -29.10
N SER A 398 -13.56 5.84 -29.08
CA SER A 398 -14.47 6.38 -30.05
C SER A 398 -13.75 6.82 -31.33
N GLU A 399 -14.53 6.87 -32.42
CA GLU A 399 -14.08 7.42 -33.69
C GLU A 399 -13.54 8.86 -33.55
N GLU A 400 -14.16 9.67 -32.68
CA GLU A 400 -13.75 11.05 -32.42
C GLU A 400 -12.38 11.11 -31.77
N LEU A 401 -12.13 10.29 -30.74
CA LEU A 401 -10.81 10.21 -30.08
C LEU A 401 -9.72 9.82 -31.09
N LEU A 402 -9.96 8.78 -31.91
CA LEU A 402 -9.00 8.32 -32.91
C LEU A 402 -8.71 9.40 -33.94
N LYS A 403 -9.75 10.12 -34.47
CA LYS A 403 -9.58 11.24 -35.39
C LYS A 403 -8.76 12.37 -34.80
N ARG A 404 -8.92 12.68 -33.53
CA ARG A 404 -8.16 13.74 -32.83
C ARG A 404 -6.70 13.33 -32.54
N LEU A 405 -6.42 12.04 -32.45
CA LEU A 405 -5.05 11.52 -32.32
C LEU A 405 -4.27 11.48 -33.64
N TYR A 406 -4.95 11.70 -34.77
CA TYR A 406 -4.42 11.61 -36.13
C TYR A 406 -4.66 12.90 -36.92
N PRO A 407 -3.71 13.40 -37.77
CA PRO A 407 -3.97 14.53 -38.66
C PRO A 407 -4.97 14.10 -39.78
N PRO A 408 -5.82 15.01 -40.28
CA PRO A 408 -5.45 16.38 -40.71
C PRO A 408 -5.92 17.52 -39.80
N HIS A 409 -6.29 17.25 -38.57
CA HIS A 409 -6.70 18.32 -37.65
C HIS A 409 -5.55 19.21 -37.24
N ALA A 410 -5.76 20.52 -37.23
CA ALA A 410 -4.73 21.53 -36.89
C ALA A 410 -4.19 21.37 -35.44
N ASP A 411 -5.01 20.80 -34.56
CA ASP A 411 -4.68 20.60 -33.14
C ASP A 411 -4.71 19.09 -32.82
N ILE A 412 -3.54 18.44 -32.95
CA ILE A 412 -3.37 17.04 -32.60
C ILE A 412 -3.43 16.89 -31.09
N LEU A 413 -4.30 15.97 -30.62
CA LEU A 413 -4.43 15.62 -29.24
C LEU A 413 -3.17 14.90 -28.73
N LEU A 414 -2.69 15.24 -27.53
CA LEU A 414 -1.54 14.62 -26.85
C LEU A 414 -0.30 14.51 -27.76
N PRO A 415 0.29 15.61 -28.20
CA PRO A 415 1.41 15.57 -29.15
C PRO A 415 2.64 14.82 -28.59
N ASN A 416 2.78 14.74 -27.28
CA ASN A 416 3.93 14.10 -26.60
C ASN A 416 3.71 12.62 -26.25
N LEU A 417 2.57 12.01 -26.61
CA LEU A 417 2.19 10.65 -26.24
C LEU A 417 3.19 9.62 -26.79
N GLN A 418 3.77 8.81 -25.88
CA GLN A 418 4.73 7.76 -26.17
C GLN A 418 4.20 6.37 -25.76
N HIS A 419 3.46 6.31 -24.67
CA HIS A 419 2.92 5.08 -24.11
C HIS A 419 1.41 5.21 -23.91
N PHE A 420 0.66 4.28 -24.45
CA PHE A 420 -0.79 4.28 -24.34
C PHE A 420 -1.30 2.92 -23.87
N THR A 421 -2.01 2.92 -22.74
CA THR A 421 -2.68 1.74 -22.19
C THR A 421 -4.18 2.01 -22.15
N TYR A 422 -4.95 1.07 -22.64
CA TYR A 422 -6.40 1.12 -22.61
C TYR A 422 -6.97 -0.22 -22.13
N CYS A 423 -7.87 -0.16 -21.17
CA CYS A 423 -8.65 -1.31 -20.71
C CYS A 423 -10.13 -0.93 -20.70
N GLY A 424 -10.96 -1.65 -21.45
CA GLY A 424 -12.38 -1.34 -21.51
C GLY A 424 -13.08 -1.80 -22.80
N PRO A 425 -14.37 -1.44 -22.97
CA PRO A 425 -15.12 -1.71 -24.20
C PRO A 425 -14.47 -0.99 -25.39
N THR A 426 -14.39 -1.65 -26.55
CA THR A 426 -13.79 -1.05 -27.77
C THR A 426 -14.67 -1.20 -28.97
N SER A 427 -14.66 -0.20 -29.88
CA SER A 427 -15.16 -0.25 -31.23
C SER A 427 -14.10 -0.57 -32.29
N LEU A 428 -13.04 -1.29 -31.86
CA LEU A 428 -11.93 -1.64 -32.77
C LEU A 428 -12.36 -2.41 -33.99
N THR A 429 -13.43 -3.21 -33.89
CA THR A 429 -14.00 -3.91 -35.08
C THR A 429 -14.47 -2.91 -36.15
N GLU A 430 -15.11 -1.81 -35.76
CA GLU A 430 -15.66 -0.81 -36.67
C GLU A 430 -14.60 0.21 -37.12
N HIS A 431 -13.67 0.57 -36.24
CA HIS A 431 -12.68 1.64 -36.43
C HIS A 431 -11.26 1.13 -36.55
N SER A 432 -11.03 -0.15 -36.83
CA SER A 432 -9.70 -0.76 -36.92
C SER A 432 -8.76 -0.06 -37.91
N HIS A 433 -9.31 0.43 -39.04
CA HIS A 433 -8.54 1.20 -40.02
C HIS A 433 -8.08 2.57 -39.50
N LEU A 434 -8.93 3.28 -38.75
CA LEU A 434 -8.53 4.54 -38.11
C LEU A 434 -7.46 4.29 -37.03
N PHE A 435 -7.62 3.24 -36.24
CA PHE A 435 -6.63 2.86 -35.24
C PHE A 435 -5.27 2.55 -35.87
N ARG A 436 -5.25 1.74 -36.94
CA ARG A 436 -4.04 1.51 -37.73
C ARG A 436 -3.43 2.79 -38.24
N ASP A 437 -4.24 3.70 -38.82
CA ASP A 437 -3.74 4.97 -39.37
C ASP A 437 -3.12 5.86 -38.29
N VAL A 438 -3.69 5.92 -37.10
CA VAL A 438 -3.12 6.59 -35.93
C VAL A 438 -1.75 6.00 -35.59
N LEU A 439 -1.63 4.67 -35.51
CA LEU A 439 -0.37 4.00 -35.16
C LEU A 439 0.68 4.19 -36.24
N VAL A 440 0.36 4.02 -37.52
CA VAL A 440 1.27 4.22 -38.63
C VAL A 440 1.79 5.66 -38.61
N TYR A 441 0.92 6.64 -38.44
CA TYR A 441 1.32 8.03 -38.38
C TYR A 441 2.26 8.30 -37.19
N ARG A 442 1.84 7.93 -35.98
CA ARG A 442 2.59 8.24 -34.77
C ARG A 442 3.88 7.42 -34.62
N PHE A 443 3.99 6.29 -35.27
CA PHE A 443 5.18 5.46 -35.20
C PHE A 443 6.17 5.72 -36.36
N ARG A 444 5.68 5.85 -37.61
CA ARG A 444 6.56 5.98 -38.78
C ARG A 444 6.72 7.40 -39.30
N GLN A 445 5.66 8.20 -39.35
CA GLN A 445 5.67 9.49 -40.01
C GLN A 445 6.22 10.62 -39.12
N CYS A 446 6.28 10.45 -37.81
CA CYS A 446 6.90 11.43 -36.93
C CYS A 446 8.39 11.63 -37.26
N ASP A 447 9.10 10.56 -37.63
CA ASP A 447 10.52 10.63 -37.96
C ASP A 447 10.80 11.42 -39.27
N LEU A 448 9.88 11.38 -40.24
CA LEU A 448 10.04 12.05 -41.53
C LEU A 448 9.82 13.57 -41.47
N ARG A 449 9.06 14.07 -40.51
CA ARG A 449 8.80 15.52 -40.35
C ARG A 449 9.84 16.24 -39.50
N GLN A 450 10.66 15.56 -38.73
CA GLN A 450 11.83 16.18 -38.07
C GLN A 450 12.87 16.71 -39.06
N VAL A 451 12.78 16.29 -40.33
CA VAL A 451 13.66 16.76 -41.41
C VAL A 451 13.13 18.02 -42.14
N ALA A 452 11.86 18.36 -41.94
CA ALA A 452 11.21 19.52 -42.55
C ALA A 452 11.21 20.71 -41.57
N VAL A 453 12.03 21.68 -41.83
CA VAL A 453 12.48 22.82 -40.99
C VAL A 453 11.38 23.84 -40.59
N ASP A 454 10.08 23.64 -40.94
CA ASP A 454 9.10 24.73 -40.88
C ASP A 454 7.78 24.45 -40.10
N SER A 455 7.72 23.45 -39.19
CA SER A 455 6.52 23.31 -38.34
C SER A 455 6.89 23.32 -36.86
N GLU A 456 6.44 24.35 -36.13
CA GLU A 456 6.64 24.56 -34.69
C GLU A 456 6.08 23.46 -33.74
N ARG A 457 5.44 22.42 -34.27
CA ARG A 457 4.85 21.35 -33.47
C ARG A 457 5.38 19.97 -33.88
N THR A 458 6.33 19.48 -33.15
CA THR A 458 6.81 18.09 -33.26
C THR A 458 5.89 17.16 -32.50
N VAL A 459 5.41 16.08 -33.14
CA VAL A 459 4.65 15.00 -32.50
C VAL A 459 5.66 13.92 -32.10
N SER A 460 5.60 13.45 -30.86
CA SER A 460 6.47 12.38 -30.37
C SER A 460 6.11 11.03 -31.00
N ARG A 461 7.14 10.21 -31.23
CA ARG A 461 6.96 8.83 -31.69
C ARG A 461 6.34 7.98 -30.58
N ILE A 462 5.27 7.24 -30.92
CA ILE A 462 4.68 6.25 -30.01
C ILE A 462 5.61 5.04 -29.90
N GLN A 463 5.79 4.53 -28.66
CA GLN A 463 6.71 3.44 -28.33
C GLN A 463 5.96 2.17 -27.93
N SER A 464 4.90 2.32 -27.13
CA SER A 464 4.08 1.19 -26.71
C SER A 464 2.58 1.51 -26.76
N VAL A 465 1.81 0.52 -27.14
CA VAL A 465 0.34 0.54 -27.11
C VAL A 465 -0.14 -0.80 -26.57
N ASP A 466 -0.90 -0.76 -25.51
CA ASP A 466 -1.53 -1.92 -24.89
C ASP A 466 -3.05 -1.70 -24.83
N VAL A 467 -3.79 -2.56 -25.52
CA VAL A 467 -5.26 -2.49 -25.58
C VAL A 467 -5.83 -3.82 -25.08
N MET A 468 -6.52 -3.74 -23.96
CA MET A 468 -7.26 -4.85 -23.36
C MET A 468 -8.76 -4.58 -23.55
N SER A 469 -9.40 -5.32 -24.44
CA SER A 469 -10.81 -5.15 -24.73
C SER A 469 -11.68 -6.03 -23.84
N LEU A 470 -12.73 -5.47 -23.27
CA LEU A 470 -13.76 -6.23 -22.55
C LEU A 470 -14.79 -6.89 -23.49
N SER A 471 -14.72 -6.60 -24.77
CA SER A 471 -15.58 -7.17 -25.81
C SER A 471 -14.73 -7.84 -26.88
N PRO A 472 -15.17 -8.98 -27.45
CA PRO A 472 -14.45 -9.58 -28.56
C PRO A 472 -14.37 -8.61 -29.73
N PHE A 473 -13.22 -8.48 -30.36
CA PHE A 473 -13.05 -7.65 -31.54
C PHE A 473 -12.44 -8.47 -32.69
N VAL A 474 -12.79 -8.10 -33.91
CA VAL A 474 -12.29 -8.71 -35.13
C VAL A 474 -11.59 -7.66 -35.97
N ILE A 475 -10.32 -7.92 -36.27
CA ILE A 475 -9.53 -7.08 -37.17
C ILE A 475 -9.42 -7.79 -38.54
N SER A 476 -9.56 -7.05 -39.60
CA SER A 476 -9.40 -7.63 -40.95
C SER A 476 -7.96 -8.09 -41.16
N PRO A 477 -7.73 -9.17 -41.94
CA PRO A 477 -6.37 -9.70 -42.17
C PRO A 477 -5.39 -8.65 -42.71
N ASP A 478 -5.83 -7.78 -43.57
CA ASP A 478 -5.00 -6.72 -44.18
C ASP A 478 -4.50 -5.73 -43.13
N ILE A 479 -5.37 -5.32 -42.20
CA ILE A 479 -4.98 -4.43 -41.08
C ILE A 479 -4.08 -5.16 -40.11
N GLN A 480 -4.35 -6.45 -39.82
CA GLN A 480 -3.52 -7.26 -38.95
C GLN A 480 -2.09 -7.37 -39.48
N GLU A 481 -1.91 -7.59 -40.80
CA GLU A 481 -0.58 -7.66 -41.43
C GLU A 481 0.18 -6.33 -41.28
N GLU A 482 -0.50 -5.20 -41.41
CA GLU A 482 0.13 -3.88 -41.18
C GLU A 482 0.51 -3.66 -39.72
N LEU A 483 -0.33 -4.06 -38.77
CA LEU A 483 -0.05 -3.97 -37.33
C LEU A 483 1.14 -4.89 -36.96
N ASP A 484 1.20 -6.08 -37.52
CA ASP A 484 2.34 -7.01 -37.32
C ASP A 484 3.63 -6.44 -37.91
N THR A 485 3.54 -5.71 -39.02
CA THR A 485 4.70 -4.99 -39.57
C THR A 485 5.19 -3.90 -38.62
N LEU A 486 4.29 -3.15 -37.97
CA LEU A 486 4.67 -2.15 -36.95
C LEU A 486 5.37 -2.81 -35.73
N ARG A 487 4.88 -3.98 -35.30
CA ARG A 487 5.55 -4.78 -34.24
C ARG A 487 6.96 -5.19 -34.65
N TYR A 488 7.11 -5.68 -35.88
CA TYR A 488 8.42 -6.04 -36.42
C TYR A 488 9.37 -4.85 -36.50
N ASP A 489 8.86 -3.66 -36.83
CA ASP A 489 9.62 -2.40 -36.86
C ASP A 489 9.95 -1.85 -35.45
N GLY A 490 9.49 -2.51 -34.38
CA GLY A 490 9.85 -2.20 -33.00
C GLY A 490 8.76 -1.51 -32.16
N LEU A 491 7.53 -1.34 -32.65
CA LEU A 491 6.41 -0.91 -31.83
C LEU A 491 6.02 -2.02 -30.84
N GLN A 492 6.03 -1.71 -29.55
CA GLN A 492 5.47 -2.60 -28.54
C GLN A 492 3.94 -2.54 -28.60
N LEU A 493 3.32 -3.45 -29.33
CA LEU A 493 1.86 -3.49 -29.51
C LEU A 493 1.28 -4.78 -28.94
N SER A 494 0.50 -4.65 -27.88
CA SER A 494 -0.32 -5.71 -27.28
C SER A 494 -1.79 -5.41 -27.53
N MET A 495 -2.55 -6.44 -27.94
CA MET A 495 -3.99 -6.35 -28.12
C MET A 495 -4.59 -7.68 -27.66
N THR A 496 -5.39 -7.63 -26.62
CA THR A 496 -6.02 -8.81 -26.02
C THR A 496 -7.50 -8.56 -25.79
N ASP A 497 -8.31 -9.60 -25.84
CA ASP A 497 -9.70 -9.57 -25.40
C ASP A 497 -9.89 -10.48 -24.17
N PHE A 498 -10.82 -10.08 -23.33
CA PHE A 498 -11.29 -10.91 -22.23
C PHE A 498 -12.32 -11.90 -22.79
N THR A 499 -11.86 -13.10 -23.17
CA THR A 499 -12.73 -14.23 -23.52
C THR A 499 -12.91 -15.18 -22.33
#